data_27383d4608e8976231e64467431aca88
#
_entry.id   27383d4608e8976231e64467431aca88
#
_cell.length_a   1.000
_cell.length_b   1.000
_cell.length_c   1.000
_cell.angle_alpha   90.00
_cell.angle_beta   90.00
_cell.angle_gamma   90.00
#
_symmetry.space_group_name_H-M   'P 1'
#
loop_
_entity.id
_entity.type
_entity.pdbx_description
1 polymer ?
#
loop_
_entity_poly.entity_id
_entity_poly.type
_entity_poly.pdbx_seq_one_letter_code
_entity_poly.pdbx_strand_id
1 'polypeptide(L)'
;KLCSIEIDSKRCKHLVFDEDKAALFERAKPCMLHPIRERIYCDDIVNYSLYKFSGITALAHYTALNPEEMQTIAISASEWRGLDKASFVGLNPYEGKFCIEIWKYEPVGSSNKFVDKLSLALSLQDDIDPRVNKEVEQLIENIW
;
A
#
# COMPACT_ATOMS: atom_id res chain seq x y z
N LYS A 1 7.13 -22.95 7.46
CA LYS A 1 5.84 -23.01 8.15
C LYS A 1 5.71 -21.72 8.97
N LEU A 2 4.68 -20.91 8.72
CA LEU A 2 4.48 -19.63 9.41
C LEU A 2 3.64 -19.78 10.68
N CYS A 3 2.80 -20.82 10.77
CA CYS A 3 1.92 -21.05 11.91
C CYS A 3 1.61 -22.53 12.06
N SER A 4 1.08 -22.93 13.21
CA SER A 4 0.43 -24.22 13.46
C SER A 4 -1.09 -24.03 13.57
N ILE A 5 -1.83 -25.11 13.45
CA ILE A 5 -3.27 -25.11 13.64
C ILE A 5 -3.55 -25.91 14.90
N GLU A 6 -4.19 -25.29 15.88
CA GLU A 6 -4.69 -25.94 17.07
C GLU A 6 -6.23 -25.97 17.04
N ILE A 7 -6.79 -27.02 17.62
CA ILE A 7 -8.24 -27.21 17.71
C ILE A 7 -8.62 -27.16 19.19
N ASP A 8 -9.48 -26.23 19.54
CA ASP A 8 -9.98 -26.11 20.91
C ASP A 8 -11.03 -27.16 21.28
N SER A 9 -11.46 -27.16 22.54
CA SER A 9 -12.48 -28.08 23.06
C SER A 9 -13.86 -27.93 22.39
N LYS A 10 -14.10 -26.79 21.72
CA LYS A 10 -15.31 -26.48 20.94
C LYS A 10 -15.18 -26.84 19.47
N ARG A 11 -14.08 -27.51 19.09
CA ARG A 11 -13.71 -27.84 17.70
C ARG A 11 -13.46 -26.63 16.77
N CYS A 12 -13.20 -25.44 17.34
CA CYS A 12 -12.76 -24.29 16.58
C CYS A 12 -11.27 -24.41 16.24
N LYS A 13 -10.90 -24.04 15.02
CA LYS A 13 -9.50 -24.02 14.56
C LYS A 13 -8.90 -22.65 14.84
N HIS A 14 -7.75 -22.64 15.52
CA HIS A 14 -6.98 -21.43 15.81
C HIS A 14 -5.63 -21.51 15.10
N LEU A 15 -5.20 -20.38 14.50
CA LEU A 15 -3.84 -20.23 14.00
C LEU A 15 -2.96 -19.79 15.17
N VAL A 16 -1.93 -20.58 15.46
CA VAL A 16 -0.96 -20.27 16.51
C VAL A 16 0.37 -19.91 15.88
N PHE A 17 0.94 -18.80 16.31
CA PHE A 17 2.22 -18.27 15.87
C PHE A 17 3.20 -18.34 17.02
N ASP A 18 4.32 -19.00 16.81
CA ASP A 18 5.34 -19.24 17.84
C ASP A 18 6.37 -18.11 17.95
N GLU A 19 6.30 -17.13 17.04
CA GLU A 19 7.23 -16.00 16.93
C GLU A 19 6.52 -14.68 17.25
N ASP A 20 7.33 -13.68 17.64
CA ASP A 20 6.82 -12.31 17.73
C ASP A 20 6.42 -11.77 16.35
N LYS A 21 5.63 -10.69 16.34
CA LYS A 21 5.03 -10.17 15.10
C LYS A 21 6.07 -9.67 14.10
N ALA A 22 7.18 -9.10 14.56
CA ALA A 22 8.23 -8.59 13.69
C ALA A 22 8.97 -9.74 12.99
N ALA A 23 9.37 -10.77 13.74
CA ALA A 23 10.01 -11.97 13.18
C ALA A 23 9.07 -12.71 12.21
N LEU A 24 7.79 -12.81 12.55
CA LEU A 24 6.77 -13.38 11.67
C LEU A 24 6.65 -12.59 10.37
N PHE A 25 6.64 -11.25 10.45
CA PHE A 25 6.58 -10.39 9.27
C PHE A 25 7.78 -10.61 8.34
N GLU A 26 9.00 -10.59 8.86
CA GLU A 26 10.22 -10.80 8.04
C GLU A 26 10.20 -12.16 7.33
N ARG A 27 9.72 -13.21 7.99
CA ARG A 27 9.56 -14.53 7.38
C ARG A 27 8.43 -14.61 6.36
N ALA A 28 7.36 -13.86 6.57
CA ALA A 28 6.21 -13.82 5.67
C ALA A 28 6.46 -12.94 4.44
N LYS A 29 7.27 -11.89 4.58
CA LYS A 29 7.54 -10.85 3.56
C LYS A 29 7.84 -11.41 2.16
N PRO A 30 8.68 -12.45 1.97
CA PRO A 30 8.92 -13.04 0.65
C PRO A 30 7.70 -13.71 0.01
N CYS A 31 6.68 -14.04 0.82
CA CYS A 31 5.45 -14.68 0.37
C CYS A 31 4.29 -13.67 0.22
N MET A 32 4.49 -12.43 0.63
CA MET A 32 3.48 -11.38 0.54
C MET A 32 3.38 -10.84 -0.87
N LEU A 33 2.16 -10.54 -1.29
CA LEU A 33 1.90 -9.98 -2.60
C LEU A 33 2.29 -8.50 -2.62
N HIS A 34 3.20 -8.13 -3.53
CA HIS A 34 3.49 -6.72 -3.83
C HIS A 34 2.22 -6.04 -4.35
N PRO A 35 1.75 -4.94 -3.72
CA PRO A 35 0.47 -4.34 -4.06
C PRO A 35 0.39 -3.83 -5.50
N ILE A 36 1.43 -3.15 -5.96
CA ILE A 36 1.43 -2.42 -7.22
C ILE A 36 1.57 -3.39 -8.41
N ARG A 37 0.70 -3.26 -9.37
CA ARG A 37 0.76 -3.91 -10.67
C ARG A 37 1.48 -3.04 -11.70
N GLU A 38 1.07 -1.76 -11.77
CA GLU A 38 1.61 -0.77 -12.70
C GLU A 38 1.38 0.64 -12.17
N ARG A 39 2.12 1.60 -12.69
CA ARG A 39 1.96 3.04 -12.43
C ARG A 39 1.62 3.76 -13.72
N ILE A 40 0.68 4.68 -13.63
CA ILE A 40 0.25 5.57 -14.71
C ILE A 40 0.26 6.98 -14.15
N TYR A 41 0.50 7.98 -14.98
CA TYR A 41 0.59 9.36 -14.55
C TYR A 41 -0.47 10.20 -15.25
N CYS A 42 -0.86 11.33 -14.63
CA CYS A 42 -1.74 12.32 -15.23
C CYS A 42 -1.51 13.69 -14.62
N ASP A 43 -2.01 14.73 -15.30
CA ASP A 43 -1.85 16.12 -14.88
C ASP A 43 -2.93 16.56 -13.90
N ASP A 44 -4.13 15.97 -13.99
CA ASP A 44 -5.24 16.29 -13.10
C ASP A 44 -6.20 15.10 -12.98
N ILE A 45 -6.93 15.04 -11.85
CA ILE A 45 -7.94 14.03 -11.56
C ILE A 45 -9.20 14.71 -11.07
N VAL A 46 -10.29 14.55 -11.82
CA VAL A 46 -11.60 15.01 -11.38
C VAL A 46 -12.04 14.19 -10.16
N ASN A 47 -12.35 14.87 -9.05
CA ASN A 47 -12.73 14.24 -7.78
C ASN A 47 -11.66 13.27 -7.20
N TYR A 48 -10.39 13.67 -7.20
CA TYR A 48 -9.30 12.86 -6.61
C TYR A 48 -9.57 12.45 -5.15
N SER A 49 -10.44 13.17 -4.44
CA SER A 49 -10.84 12.86 -3.05
C SER A 49 -11.60 11.53 -2.89
N LEU A 50 -12.04 10.92 -3.98
CA LEU A 50 -12.66 9.60 -3.99
C LEU A 50 -11.65 8.47 -3.79
N TYR A 51 -10.38 8.72 -4.09
CA TYR A 51 -9.32 7.73 -4.05
C TYR A 51 -8.48 7.83 -2.79
N LYS A 52 -7.82 6.73 -2.42
CA LYS A 52 -6.89 6.70 -1.29
C LYS A 52 -5.50 7.15 -1.71
N PHE A 53 -4.90 7.99 -0.90
CA PHE A 53 -3.49 8.34 -1.06
C PHE A 53 -2.59 7.15 -0.74
N SER A 54 -1.53 7.01 -1.53
CA SER A 54 -0.52 5.96 -1.47
C SER A 54 0.89 6.54 -1.64
N GLY A 55 1.88 5.68 -1.83
CA GLY A 55 3.25 6.07 -2.12
C GLY A 55 3.84 7.03 -1.10
N ILE A 56 4.69 7.94 -1.56
CA ILE A 56 5.34 8.94 -0.70
C ILE A 56 4.33 9.91 -0.08
N THR A 57 3.22 10.20 -0.76
CA THR A 57 2.12 11.01 -0.21
C THR A 57 1.56 10.41 1.09
N ALA A 58 1.32 9.11 1.11
CA ALA A 58 0.85 8.41 2.32
C ALA A 58 1.97 8.23 3.34
N LEU A 59 3.20 7.94 2.91
CA LEU A 59 4.34 7.80 3.81
C LEU A 59 4.61 9.09 4.59
N ALA A 60 4.56 10.24 3.92
CA ALA A 60 4.69 11.57 4.55
C ALA A 60 3.60 11.86 5.58
N HIS A 61 2.40 11.28 5.41
CA HIS A 61 1.34 11.38 6.42
C HIS A 61 1.64 10.56 7.68
N TYR A 62 2.24 9.37 7.52
CA TYR A 62 2.50 8.45 8.64
C TYR A 62 3.86 8.66 9.32
N THR A 63 4.77 9.40 8.70
CA THR A 63 6.16 9.57 9.15
C THR A 63 6.58 11.04 9.12
N ALA A 64 7.84 11.31 9.43
CA ALA A 64 8.43 12.65 9.37
C ALA A 64 8.99 13.03 7.98
N LEU A 65 8.76 12.20 6.95
CA LEU A 65 9.18 12.51 5.60
C LEU A 65 8.45 13.74 5.06
N ASN A 66 9.16 14.62 4.39
CA ASN A 66 8.54 15.74 3.70
C ASN A 66 7.71 15.24 2.50
N PRO A 67 6.50 15.76 2.29
CA PRO A 67 5.70 15.41 1.13
C PRO A 67 6.38 15.87 -0.17
N GLU A 68 6.17 15.14 -1.23
CA GLU A 68 6.54 15.53 -2.60
C GLU A 68 5.44 16.38 -3.25
N GLU A 69 5.78 17.09 -4.33
CA GLU A 69 4.78 17.85 -5.11
C GLU A 69 3.82 16.90 -5.84
N MET A 70 4.34 15.79 -6.36
CA MET A 70 3.54 14.76 -7.01
C MET A 70 2.72 13.98 -5.98
N GLN A 71 1.41 13.95 -6.17
CA GLN A 71 0.52 13.16 -5.32
C GLN A 71 0.34 11.75 -5.89
N THR A 72 0.38 10.75 -5.02
CA THR A 72 0.17 9.35 -5.39
C THR A 72 -1.14 8.84 -4.82
N ILE A 73 -1.94 8.21 -5.68
CA ILE A 73 -3.19 7.54 -5.29
C ILE A 73 -3.16 6.06 -5.66
N ALA A 74 -3.91 5.24 -4.94
CA ALA A 74 -4.07 3.81 -5.21
C ALA A 74 -5.50 3.52 -5.70
N ILE A 75 -5.60 2.72 -6.75
CA ILE A 75 -6.86 2.23 -7.33
C ILE A 75 -6.71 0.74 -7.61
N SER A 76 -7.68 -0.09 -7.23
CA SER A 76 -7.62 -1.51 -7.59
C SER A 76 -7.72 -1.72 -9.10
N ALA A 77 -7.10 -2.79 -9.60
CA ALA A 77 -7.15 -3.12 -11.02
C ALA A 77 -8.58 -3.39 -11.52
N SER A 78 -9.46 -3.86 -10.64
CA SER A 78 -10.87 -4.08 -10.98
C SER A 78 -11.63 -2.76 -11.10
N GLU A 79 -11.45 -1.84 -10.17
CA GLU A 79 -12.03 -0.51 -10.22
C GLU A 79 -11.50 0.27 -11.43
N TRP A 80 -10.18 0.28 -11.65
CA TRP A 80 -9.54 0.95 -12.78
C TRP A 80 -10.13 0.54 -14.13
N ARG A 81 -10.47 -0.74 -14.33
CA ARG A 81 -11.12 -1.20 -15.57
C ARG A 81 -12.50 -0.64 -15.78
N GLY A 82 -13.24 -0.38 -14.71
CA GLY A 82 -14.61 0.16 -14.76
C GLY A 82 -14.69 1.68 -14.80
N LEU A 83 -13.60 2.40 -14.52
CA LEU A 83 -13.59 3.86 -14.46
C LEU A 83 -13.64 4.51 -15.86
N ASP A 84 -14.36 5.63 -15.93
CA ASP A 84 -14.28 6.53 -17.08
C ASP A 84 -12.92 7.26 -17.05
N LYS A 85 -12.09 6.97 -18.03
CA LYS A 85 -10.75 7.55 -18.17
C LYS A 85 -10.76 9.04 -18.48
N ALA A 86 -11.89 9.60 -18.90
CA ALA A 86 -12.05 11.05 -19.09
C ALA A 86 -11.91 11.85 -17.79
N SER A 87 -12.07 11.19 -16.64
CA SER A 87 -11.82 11.79 -15.32
C SER A 87 -10.34 12.05 -15.03
N PHE A 88 -9.43 11.51 -15.83
CA PHE A 88 -7.98 11.62 -15.67
C PHE A 88 -7.41 12.39 -16.85
N VAL A 89 -7.01 13.63 -16.61
CA VAL A 89 -6.49 14.53 -17.67
C VAL A 89 -5.03 14.23 -17.94
N GLY A 90 -4.66 14.05 -19.20
CA GLY A 90 -3.27 13.87 -19.61
C GLY A 90 -2.67 12.53 -19.21
N LEU A 91 -3.48 11.45 -19.21
CA LEU A 91 -2.99 10.09 -18.92
C LEU A 91 -1.80 9.71 -19.80
N ASN A 92 -0.70 9.30 -19.18
CA ASN A 92 0.49 8.81 -19.85
C ASN A 92 1.34 7.93 -18.92
N PRO A 93 2.29 7.10 -19.44
CA PRO A 93 3.08 6.19 -18.60
C PRO A 93 4.33 6.81 -17.98
N TYR A 94 4.61 8.10 -18.16
CA TYR A 94 5.94 8.66 -17.85
C TYR A 94 5.95 9.68 -16.73
N GLU A 95 5.05 10.70 -16.78
CA GLU A 95 5.12 11.85 -15.87
C GLU A 95 3.77 12.55 -15.68
N GLY A 96 3.63 13.28 -14.57
CA GLY A 96 2.43 14.07 -14.26
C GLY A 96 2.46 14.63 -12.84
N LYS A 97 1.44 15.39 -12.50
CA LYS A 97 1.24 15.89 -11.13
C LYS A 97 0.69 14.80 -10.18
N PHE A 98 0.07 13.78 -10.78
CA PHE A 98 -0.43 12.62 -10.05
C PHE A 98 0.20 11.34 -10.57
N CYS A 99 0.58 10.45 -9.64
CA CYS A 99 0.90 9.07 -9.90
C CYS A 99 -0.29 8.19 -9.47
N ILE A 100 -0.78 7.37 -10.39
CA ILE A 100 -1.86 6.42 -10.15
C ILE A 100 -1.23 5.03 -10.03
N GLU A 101 -1.24 4.47 -8.84
CA GLU A 101 -0.83 3.09 -8.60
C GLU A 101 -2.01 2.15 -8.82
N ILE A 102 -1.94 1.31 -9.84
CA ILE A 102 -2.92 0.25 -10.06
C ILE A 102 -2.55 -0.93 -9.19
N TRP A 103 -3.38 -1.22 -8.19
CA TRP A 103 -3.13 -2.26 -7.21
C TRP A 103 -3.77 -3.58 -7.60
N LYS A 104 -3.11 -4.70 -7.23
CA LYS A 104 -3.58 -6.07 -7.49
C LYS A 104 -4.80 -6.44 -6.65
N TYR A 105 -5.05 -5.72 -5.55
CA TYR A 105 -6.18 -5.90 -4.66
C TYR A 105 -6.77 -4.54 -4.24
N GLU A 106 -7.92 -4.57 -3.60
CA GLU A 106 -8.60 -3.36 -3.12
C GLU A 106 -7.80 -2.69 -2.00
N PRO A 107 -7.47 -1.39 -2.11
CA PRO A 107 -6.81 -0.66 -1.04
C PRO A 107 -7.64 -0.69 0.25
N VAL A 108 -7.10 -1.32 1.31
CA VAL A 108 -7.80 -1.51 2.58
C VAL A 108 -7.84 -0.22 3.41
N GLY A 109 -8.87 -0.07 4.25
CA GLY A 109 -9.03 1.08 5.14
C GLY A 109 -10.29 1.90 4.81
N SER A 110 -11.43 1.47 5.35
CA SER A 110 -12.76 2.02 5.01
C SER A 110 -12.99 3.48 5.43
N SER A 111 -12.29 3.98 6.42
CA SER A 111 -12.50 5.34 6.99
C SER A 111 -11.34 6.31 6.79
N ASN A 112 -10.22 5.86 6.24
CA ASN A 112 -9.02 6.67 6.10
C ASN A 112 -8.81 7.08 4.62
N LYS A 113 -8.37 8.32 4.41
CA LYS A 113 -7.97 8.82 3.09
C LYS A 113 -6.66 8.21 2.58
N PHE A 114 -5.95 7.47 3.42
CA PHE A 114 -4.66 6.86 3.11
C PHE A 114 -4.79 5.34 3.12
N VAL A 115 -3.98 4.68 2.31
CA VAL A 115 -3.86 3.21 2.33
C VAL A 115 -3.31 2.74 3.69
N ASP A 116 -3.57 1.49 4.05
CA ASP A 116 -3.06 0.92 5.29
C ASP A 116 -1.52 0.84 5.31
N LYS A 117 -0.95 0.88 6.52
CA LYS A 117 0.50 0.94 6.73
C LYS A 117 1.23 -0.30 6.18
N LEU A 118 0.63 -1.48 6.29
CA LEU A 118 1.27 -2.72 5.83
C LEU A 118 1.35 -2.76 4.31
N SER A 119 0.25 -2.48 3.61
CA SER A 119 0.24 -2.41 2.15
C SER A 119 1.16 -1.30 1.64
N LEU A 120 1.20 -0.15 2.33
CA LEU A 120 2.12 0.93 2.02
C LEU A 120 3.59 0.49 2.13
N ALA A 121 3.97 -0.15 3.24
CA ALA A 121 5.32 -0.67 3.43
C ALA A 121 5.71 -1.67 2.34
N LEU A 122 4.80 -2.57 1.97
CA LEU A 122 5.02 -3.53 0.87
C LEU A 122 5.16 -2.84 -0.50
N SER A 123 4.43 -1.73 -0.73
CA SER A 123 4.50 -1.00 -2.00
C SER A 123 5.80 -0.21 -2.19
N LEU A 124 6.47 0.14 -1.10
CA LEU A 124 7.69 0.95 -1.07
C LEU A 124 8.96 0.14 -0.74
N GLN A 125 8.85 -1.18 -0.54
CA GLN A 125 9.99 -2.01 -0.12
C GLN A 125 11.17 -2.03 -1.09
N ASP A 126 10.92 -1.76 -2.37
CA ASP A 126 11.93 -1.75 -3.44
C ASP A 126 12.32 -0.32 -3.86
N ASP A 127 11.97 0.70 -3.05
CA ASP A 127 12.34 2.08 -3.35
C ASP A 127 13.86 2.25 -3.25
N ILE A 128 14.42 3.00 -4.19
CA ILE A 128 15.87 3.25 -4.27
C ILE A 128 16.35 4.39 -3.37
N ASP A 129 15.44 5.22 -2.85
CA ASP A 129 15.78 6.34 -1.97
C ASP A 129 16.01 5.83 -0.53
N PRO A 130 17.24 5.97 0.02
CA PRO A 130 17.53 5.53 1.38
C PRO A 130 16.68 6.23 2.46
N ARG A 131 16.19 7.45 2.19
CA ARG A 131 15.32 8.19 3.12
C ARG A 131 13.96 7.50 3.19
N VAL A 132 13.42 7.08 2.05
CA VAL A 132 12.17 6.33 1.98
C VAL A 132 12.31 5.00 2.72
N ASN A 133 13.39 4.25 2.46
CA ASN A 133 13.65 2.97 3.11
C ASN A 133 13.69 3.09 4.64
N LYS A 134 14.36 4.10 5.17
CA LYS A 134 14.42 4.36 6.61
C LYS A 134 13.04 4.62 7.22
N GLU A 135 12.22 5.43 6.56
CA GLU A 135 10.87 5.73 7.04
C GLU A 135 9.92 4.53 6.91
N VAL A 136 10.12 3.68 5.89
CA VAL A 136 9.39 2.40 5.75
C VAL A 136 9.74 1.44 6.89
N GLU A 137 11.01 1.33 7.27
CA GLU A 137 11.44 0.53 8.42
C GLU A 137 10.75 1.00 9.71
N GLN A 138 10.76 2.32 9.98
CA GLN A 138 10.05 2.89 11.12
C GLN A 138 8.53 2.66 11.05
N LEU A 139 7.94 2.74 9.86
CA LEU A 139 6.53 2.46 9.66
C LEU A 139 6.19 1.01 10.05
N ILE A 140 7.03 0.05 9.66
CA ILE A 140 6.87 -1.37 9.99
C ILE A 140 6.97 -1.59 11.49
N GLU A 141 7.97 -1.00 12.17
CA GLU A 141 8.13 -1.08 13.63
C GLU A 141 6.90 -0.56 14.39
N ASN A 142 6.19 0.41 13.84
CA ASN A 142 5.00 1.03 14.43
C ASN A 142 3.67 0.36 14.02
N ILE A 143 3.70 -0.75 13.28
CA ILE A 143 2.48 -1.53 12.94
C ILE A 143 2.04 -2.41 14.12
N TRP A 144 2.98 -2.84 14.95
CA TRP A 144 2.76 -3.79 16.06
C TRP A 144 2.48 -3.08 17.38
#